data_b6f5e1c04b397953d676688b317fda5f
#
_entry.id   b6f5e1c04b397953d676688b317fda5f
#
_cell.length_a   1.000
_cell.length_b   1.000
_cell.length_c   1.000
_cell.angle_alpha   90.00
_cell.angle_beta   90.00
_cell.angle_gamma   90.00
#
_symmetry.space_group_name_H-M   'P 1'
#
loop_
_entity.id
_entity.type
_entity.pdbx_description
1 polymer ?
#
loop_
_entity_poly.entity_id
_entity_poly.type
_entity_poly.pdbx_seq_one_letter_code
_entity_poly.pdbx_strand_id
1 'polypeptide(L)'
;HNHKDQLTYAWKTLLQNAPHDSICGCSVDEVHREMETRFAKVNQVGNFVKTNLLNEWKGKIATAKAQSDYLFTVINTGLHDKVDTVSTVIDVATCDFKELHPTEGYKKMAALTLPSYRVEDLDGRPVEAKIEDLGANFEYDLPKDKFRQARIARQVRVTIPVHLAPLSWTTFQLLEGEQEHRDGIYQNGVIDTPFVTVSVDDNITVYDKTTHEAYEDFIRFEDRGDIGNEYIYFQPKGTEPIFAELKGYEVLENTARYAKILLKHELTVPVSADEKLEEEQKGIIEFMKREAGRSEELTSIPLETELTVFVDNPQIRCKTRFTNTAKDHRIRLLVKTHNTRPSNDSESIYEVVTRPNKPAASWENPENPQHQQAFVSLYDDEKGVTVSNKGLNEYEIL
;
A
#
# COMPACT_ATOMS: atom_id res chain seq x y z
N HIS A 1 22.59 -18.69 -13.20
CA HIS A 1 23.60 -17.84 -12.55
C HIS A 1 23.49 -17.94 -11.05
N ASN A 2 24.64 -17.97 -10.35
CA ASN A 2 24.66 -17.96 -8.90
C ASN A 2 24.75 -16.50 -8.43
N HIS A 3 23.66 -15.95 -7.86
CA HIS A 3 23.61 -14.59 -7.34
C HIS A 3 24.02 -14.47 -5.85
N LYS A 4 24.74 -15.48 -5.33
CA LYS A 4 25.11 -15.57 -3.92
C LYS A 4 25.92 -14.33 -3.46
N ASP A 5 26.87 -13.88 -4.29
CA ASP A 5 27.75 -12.77 -3.90
C ASP A 5 26.97 -11.43 -3.86
N GLN A 6 26.08 -11.20 -4.82
CA GLN A 6 25.19 -10.03 -4.81
C GLN A 6 24.26 -10.04 -3.59
N LEU A 7 23.63 -11.18 -3.30
CA LEU A 7 22.77 -11.33 -2.12
C LEU A 7 23.55 -11.16 -0.82
N THR A 8 24.77 -11.73 -0.74
CA THR A 8 25.65 -11.56 0.42
C THR A 8 26.02 -10.10 0.63
N TYR A 9 26.35 -9.37 -0.46
CA TYR A 9 26.62 -7.94 -0.40
C TYR A 9 25.38 -7.16 0.10
N ALA A 10 24.21 -7.45 -0.47
CA ALA A 10 22.96 -6.79 -0.08
C ALA A 10 22.65 -7.02 1.42
N TRP A 11 22.76 -8.29 1.89
CA TRP A 11 22.54 -8.62 3.29
C TRP A 11 23.52 -7.91 4.24
N LYS A 12 24.83 -7.92 3.92
CA LYS A 12 25.83 -7.20 4.72
C LYS A 12 25.55 -5.71 4.79
N THR A 13 25.13 -5.11 3.67
CA THR A 13 24.79 -3.69 3.62
C THR A 13 23.53 -3.40 4.42
N LEU A 14 22.50 -4.25 4.35
CA LEU A 14 21.27 -4.11 5.13
C LEU A 14 21.54 -4.20 6.63
N LEU A 15 22.32 -5.19 7.06
CA LEU A 15 22.64 -5.41 8.46
C LEU A 15 23.43 -4.25 9.10
N GLN A 16 24.09 -3.41 8.31
CA GLN A 16 24.73 -2.19 8.82
C GLN A 16 23.71 -1.13 9.29
N ASN A 17 22.43 -1.28 8.95
CA ASN A 17 21.34 -0.41 9.43
C ASN A 17 20.66 -0.97 10.69
N ALA A 18 21.09 -2.14 11.20
CA ALA A 18 20.48 -2.81 12.34
C ALA A 18 21.01 -2.44 13.74
N PRO A 19 22.11 -1.64 13.94
CA PRO A 19 22.42 -1.15 15.28
C PRO A 19 21.19 -0.47 15.90
N HIS A 20 20.98 -0.66 17.22
CA HIS A 20 19.75 -0.26 17.88
C HIS A 20 19.45 1.23 17.76
N ASP A 21 20.45 2.10 17.90
CA ASP A 21 20.26 3.55 17.74
C ASP A 21 19.91 3.97 16.31
N SER A 22 20.33 3.19 15.32
CA SER A 22 20.00 3.44 13.93
C SER A 22 18.59 2.96 13.58
N ILE A 23 18.26 1.69 13.87
CA ILE A 23 16.98 1.11 13.45
C ILE A 23 15.78 1.68 14.21
N CYS A 24 15.97 2.09 15.47
CA CYS A 24 14.92 2.73 16.26
C CYS A 24 14.76 4.23 15.99
N GLY A 25 15.65 4.86 15.22
CA GLY A 25 15.51 6.24 14.78
C GLY A 25 16.08 7.30 15.72
N CYS A 26 16.91 6.95 16.72
CA CYS A 26 17.49 7.90 17.67
C CYS A 26 18.95 8.28 17.38
N SER A 27 19.49 7.93 16.23
CA SER A 27 20.80 8.37 15.77
C SER A 27 20.77 9.81 15.23
N VAL A 28 21.97 10.39 15.04
CA VAL A 28 22.12 11.69 14.39
C VAL A 28 21.80 11.64 12.90
N ASP A 29 21.44 12.77 12.31
CA ASP A 29 20.99 12.89 10.92
C ASP A 29 21.97 12.32 9.89
N GLU A 30 23.27 12.45 10.11
CA GLU A 30 24.30 11.90 9.23
C GLU A 30 24.20 10.37 9.12
N VAL A 31 23.93 9.69 10.23
CA VAL A 31 23.75 8.24 10.27
C VAL A 31 22.48 7.86 9.49
N HIS A 32 21.38 8.60 9.68
CA HIS A 32 20.14 8.34 8.96
C HIS A 32 20.28 8.56 7.46
N ARG A 33 20.96 9.59 7.00
CA ARG A 33 21.27 9.81 5.58
C ARG A 33 22.08 8.64 4.97
N GLU A 34 23.04 8.10 5.73
CA GLU A 34 23.79 6.92 5.28
C GLU A 34 22.91 5.65 5.27
N MET A 35 21.99 5.51 6.22
CA MET A 35 21.01 4.40 6.22
C MET A 35 20.12 4.41 4.98
N GLU A 36 19.60 5.57 4.57
CA GLU A 36 18.83 5.72 3.32
C GLU A 36 19.65 5.27 2.11
N THR A 37 20.91 5.66 2.06
CA THR A 37 21.85 5.24 1.01
C THR A 37 22.03 3.72 1.00
N ARG A 38 22.17 3.08 2.14
CA ARG A 38 22.30 1.62 2.27
C ARG A 38 21.00 0.91 1.85
N PHE A 39 19.83 1.40 2.26
CA PHE A 39 18.54 0.87 1.81
C PHE A 39 18.39 0.97 0.29
N ALA A 40 18.77 2.11 -0.31
CA ALA A 40 18.74 2.30 -1.76
C ALA A 40 19.66 1.28 -2.48
N LYS A 41 20.88 1.07 -1.99
CA LYS A 41 21.83 0.06 -2.53
C LYS A 41 21.25 -1.36 -2.47
N VAL A 42 20.68 -1.74 -1.32
CA VAL A 42 20.06 -3.06 -1.13
C VAL A 42 18.91 -3.27 -2.10
N ASN A 43 18.03 -2.27 -2.23
CA ASN A 43 16.91 -2.32 -3.15
C ASN A 43 17.36 -2.45 -4.62
N GLN A 44 18.40 -1.72 -5.03
CA GLN A 44 18.95 -1.80 -6.38
C GLN A 44 19.51 -3.21 -6.67
N VAL A 45 20.31 -3.77 -5.75
CA VAL A 45 20.86 -5.12 -5.90
C VAL A 45 19.74 -6.16 -5.92
N GLY A 46 18.76 -6.06 -5.03
CA GLY A 46 17.61 -6.96 -4.98
C GLY A 46 16.81 -6.92 -6.28
N ASN A 47 16.53 -5.74 -6.81
CA ASN A 47 15.84 -5.56 -8.08
C ASN A 47 16.63 -6.12 -9.26
N PHE A 48 17.94 -5.92 -9.29
CA PHE A 48 18.81 -6.49 -10.31
C PHE A 48 18.74 -8.02 -10.30
N VAL A 49 18.90 -8.65 -9.14
CA VAL A 49 18.82 -10.12 -8.99
C VAL A 49 17.46 -10.64 -9.40
N LYS A 50 16.37 -10.00 -8.91
CA LYS A 50 14.99 -10.34 -9.25
C LYS A 50 14.77 -10.29 -10.77
N THR A 51 15.16 -9.19 -11.41
CA THR A 51 14.97 -9.02 -12.86
C THR A 51 15.73 -10.08 -13.67
N ASN A 52 16.97 -10.41 -13.28
CA ASN A 52 17.73 -11.45 -13.95
C ASN A 52 17.08 -12.83 -13.82
N LEU A 53 16.63 -13.19 -12.62
CA LEU A 53 15.95 -14.46 -12.38
C LEU A 53 14.61 -14.55 -13.15
N LEU A 54 13.83 -13.48 -13.19
CA LEU A 54 12.58 -13.43 -13.96
C LEU A 54 12.86 -13.56 -15.46
N ASN A 55 13.90 -12.93 -15.98
CA ASN A 55 14.29 -13.05 -17.40
C ASN A 55 14.77 -14.46 -17.75
N GLU A 56 15.52 -15.11 -16.88
CA GLU A 56 15.92 -16.52 -17.07
C GLU A 56 14.70 -17.45 -17.05
N TRP A 57 13.75 -17.18 -16.17
CA TRP A 57 12.55 -17.98 -16.00
C TRP A 57 11.56 -17.76 -17.16
N LYS A 58 11.41 -16.52 -17.66
CA LYS A 58 10.59 -16.18 -18.82
C LYS A 58 10.86 -17.09 -20.02
N GLY A 59 12.14 -17.39 -20.29
CA GLY A 59 12.54 -18.28 -21.38
C GLY A 59 12.13 -19.75 -21.21
N LYS A 60 11.60 -20.14 -20.05
CA LYS A 60 11.16 -21.50 -19.73
C LYS A 60 9.65 -21.66 -19.72
N ILE A 61 8.90 -20.55 -19.83
CA ILE A 61 7.44 -20.58 -19.86
C ILE A 61 6.98 -21.09 -21.22
N ALA A 62 6.09 -22.09 -21.22
CA ALA A 62 5.50 -22.61 -22.44
C ALA A 62 4.49 -21.59 -23.01
N THR A 63 4.72 -21.13 -24.24
CA THR A 63 3.86 -20.17 -24.96
C THR A 63 3.30 -20.73 -26.26
N ALA A 64 3.34 -22.05 -26.45
CA ALA A 64 2.90 -22.70 -27.70
C ALA A 64 1.43 -22.45 -28.06
N LYS A 65 0.59 -22.09 -27.09
CA LYS A 65 -0.83 -21.72 -27.29
C LYS A 65 -1.05 -20.23 -27.54
N ALA A 66 -0.02 -19.40 -27.48
CA ALA A 66 -0.17 -17.96 -27.65
C ALA A 66 -0.59 -17.59 -29.06
N GLN A 67 -1.54 -16.68 -29.17
CA GLN A 67 -2.04 -16.13 -30.43
C GLN A 67 -1.55 -14.68 -30.65
N SER A 68 -0.76 -14.16 -29.71
CA SER A 68 -0.21 -12.81 -29.73
C SER A 68 1.26 -12.84 -29.29
N ASP A 69 2.03 -11.86 -29.78
CA ASP A 69 3.39 -11.60 -29.30
C ASP A 69 3.39 -10.79 -27.99
N TYR A 70 2.26 -10.19 -27.62
CA TYR A 70 2.11 -9.35 -26.42
C TYR A 70 1.71 -10.21 -25.22
N LEU A 71 2.70 -10.88 -24.62
CA LEU A 71 2.53 -11.79 -23.50
C LEU A 71 3.04 -11.17 -22.21
N PHE A 72 2.32 -11.42 -21.12
CA PHE A 72 2.79 -11.14 -19.77
C PHE A 72 2.40 -12.25 -18.80
N THR A 73 3.26 -12.48 -17.81
CA THR A 73 3.05 -13.56 -16.83
C THR A 73 3.00 -12.99 -15.44
N VAL A 74 1.98 -13.39 -14.69
CA VAL A 74 1.82 -13.04 -13.28
C VAL A 74 2.16 -14.24 -12.43
N ILE A 75 2.96 -14.03 -11.38
CA ILE A 75 3.51 -15.06 -10.52
C ILE A 75 3.09 -14.79 -9.09
N ASN A 76 2.57 -15.82 -8.41
CA ASN A 76 2.44 -15.84 -6.97
C ASN A 76 3.59 -16.64 -6.36
N THR A 77 4.54 -15.96 -5.73
CA THR A 77 5.66 -16.59 -5.01
C THR A 77 5.34 -16.88 -3.55
N GLY A 78 4.14 -16.52 -3.08
CA GLY A 78 3.66 -16.76 -1.71
C GLY A 78 3.14 -18.16 -1.50
N LEU A 79 2.92 -18.51 -0.24
CA LEU A 79 2.42 -19.83 0.20
C LEU A 79 0.89 -19.86 0.37
N HIS A 80 0.20 -18.78 0.04
CA HIS A 80 -1.24 -18.64 0.13
C HIS A 80 -1.83 -18.14 -1.18
N ASP A 81 -3.11 -18.38 -1.39
CA ASP A 81 -3.86 -17.78 -2.50
C ASP A 81 -3.71 -16.27 -2.51
N LYS A 82 -3.56 -15.71 -3.70
CA LYS A 82 -3.40 -14.27 -3.88
C LYS A 82 -4.49 -13.72 -4.79
N VAL A 83 -5.38 -12.92 -4.22
CA VAL A 83 -6.33 -12.08 -4.96
C VAL A 83 -5.79 -10.66 -4.98
N ASP A 84 -5.57 -10.11 -6.18
CA ASP A 84 -4.99 -8.78 -6.34
C ASP A 84 -5.36 -8.17 -7.71
N THR A 85 -5.01 -6.91 -7.91
CA THR A 85 -4.89 -6.31 -9.23
C THR A 85 -3.42 -6.17 -9.60
N VAL A 86 -3.08 -6.47 -10.84
CA VAL A 86 -1.71 -6.31 -11.35
C VAL A 86 -1.71 -5.44 -12.59
N SER A 87 -0.70 -4.60 -12.72
CA SER A 87 -0.52 -3.73 -13.88
C SER A 87 0.83 -4.00 -14.54
N THR A 88 0.82 -4.02 -15.88
CA THR A 88 2.04 -4.07 -16.68
C THR A 88 1.96 -3.06 -17.82
N VAL A 89 3.11 -2.66 -18.36
CA VAL A 89 3.21 -1.82 -19.55
C VAL A 89 3.69 -2.68 -20.70
N ILE A 90 3.02 -2.57 -21.85
CA ILE A 90 3.31 -3.34 -23.07
C ILE A 90 3.62 -2.37 -24.21
N ASP A 91 4.73 -2.60 -24.89
CA ASP A 91 5.07 -1.90 -26.12
C ASP A 91 4.28 -2.52 -27.27
N VAL A 92 3.23 -1.86 -27.74
CA VAL A 92 2.36 -2.35 -28.82
C VAL A 92 2.84 -1.96 -30.21
N ALA A 93 3.75 -1.01 -30.29
CA ALA A 93 4.51 -0.65 -31.50
C ALA A 93 5.83 -0.02 -31.12
N THR A 94 6.86 -0.21 -31.92
CA THR A 94 8.19 0.36 -31.68
C THR A 94 8.79 0.96 -32.96
N CYS A 95 9.69 1.91 -32.78
CA CYS A 95 10.51 2.50 -33.83
C CYS A 95 11.93 2.67 -33.30
N ASP A 96 12.87 1.92 -33.87
CA ASP A 96 14.28 1.97 -33.48
C ASP A 96 14.96 3.26 -33.98
N PHE A 97 15.91 3.79 -33.19
CA PHE A 97 16.71 4.94 -33.59
C PHE A 97 17.63 4.67 -34.82
N LYS A 98 17.79 3.41 -35.17
CA LYS A 98 18.48 2.99 -36.40
C LYS A 98 17.61 3.21 -37.66
N GLU A 99 16.28 3.21 -37.49
CA GLU A 99 15.31 3.32 -38.57
C GLU A 99 14.94 4.78 -38.85
N LEU A 100 14.70 5.57 -37.82
CA LEU A 100 14.31 6.97 -37.91
C LEU A 100 14.99 7.80 -36.82
N HIS A 101 15.17 9.08 -37.14
CA HIS A 101 15.62 10.06 -36.15
C HIS A 101 14.62 10.09 -34.97
N PRO A 102 15.10 10.24 -33.71
CA PRO A 102 14.23 10.20 -32.52
C PRO A 102 12.98 11.06 -32.59
N THR A 103 13.10 12.29 -33.11
CA THR A 103 11.96 13.21 -33.24
C THR A 103 10.91 12.70 -34.24
N GLU A 104 11.33 12.09 -35.34
CA GLU A 104 10.43 11.52 -36.35
C GLU A 104 9.80 10.20 -35.82
N GLY A 105 10.61 9.37 -35.16
CA GLY A 105 10.11 8.18 -34.47
C GLY A 105 9.04 8.50 -33.43
N TYR A 106 9.27 9.57 -32.65
CA TYR A 106 8.28 10.04 -31.67
C TYR A 106 6.97 10.47 -32.34
N LYS A 107 7.06 11.32 -33.40
CA LYS A 107 5.88 11.77 -34.16
C LYS A 107 5.12 10.59 -34.76
N LYS A 108 5.84 9.61 -35.33
CA LYS A 108 5.24 8.39 -35.90
C LYS A 108 4.49 7.60 -34.84
N MET A 109 5.10 7.32 -33.68
CA MET A 109 4.47 6.58 -32.60
C MET A 109 3.30 7.33 -31.96
N ALA A 110 3.43 8.65 -31.78
CA ALA A 110 2.35 9.48 -31.22
C ALA A 110 1.12 9.56 -32.14
N ALA A 111 1.32 9.51 -33.45
CA ALA A 111 0.24 9.57 -34.44
C ALA A 111 -0.51 8.23 -34.65
N LEU A 112 -0.02 7.13 -34.06
CA LEU A 112 -0.69 5.84 -34.21
C LEU A 112 -2.06 5.85 -33.53
N THR A 113 -3.09 5.43 -34.28
CA THR A 113 -4.38 5.08 -33.72
C THR A 113 -4.34 3.62 -33.32
N LEU A 114 -4.55 3.36 -32.04
CA LEU A 114 -4.55 2.00 -31.52
C LEU A 114 -5.91 1.33 -31.75
N PRO A 115 -5.95 0.02 -32.07
CA PRO A 115 -7.19 -0.74 -32.04
C PRO A 115 -7.69 -0.89 -30.60
N SER A 116 -8.93 -1.35 -30.46
CA SER A 116 -9.39 -1.89 -29.18
C SER A 116 -8.61 -3.16 -28.84
N TYR A 117 -8.34 -3.36 -27.56
CA TYR A 117 -7.65 -4.55 -27.08
C TYR A 117 -8.48 -5.29 -26.04
N ARG A 118 -8.29 -6.62 -25.99
CA ARG A 118 -8.80 -7.49 -24.93
C ARG A 118 -7.72 -8.38 -24.37
N VAL A 119 -7.93 -8.89 -23.18
CA VAL A 119 -7.00 -9.80 -22.50
C VAL A 119 -7.63 -11.18 -22.36
N GLU A 120 -6.85 -12.22 -22.64
CA GLU A 120 -7.22 -13.61 -22.43
C GLU A 120 -6.06 -14.35 -21.73
N ASP A 121 -6.38 -15.45 -21.04
CA ASP A 121 -5.34 -16.42 -20.68
C ASP A 121 -4.95 -17.28 -21.91
N LEU A 122 -3.92 -18.13 -21.77
CA LEU A 122 -3.48 -18.99 -22.89
C LEU A 122 -4.48 -20.13 -23.23
N ASP A 123 -5.50 -20.33 -22.43
CA ASP A 123 -6.61 -21.27 -22.74
C ASP A 123 -7.79 -20.57 -23.43
N GLY A 124 -7.67 -19.26 -23.73
CA GLY A 124 -8.68 -18.46 -24.41
C GLY A 124 -9.79 -17.95 -23.49
N ARG A 125 -9.61 -17.98 -22.18
CA ARG A 125 -10.58 -17.43 -21.23
C ARG A 125 -10.43 -15.92 -21.14
N PRO A 126 -11.50 -15.15 -21.40
CA PRO A 126 -11.44 -13.70 -21.33
C PRO A 126 -11.22 -13.21 -19.88
N VAL A 127 -10.38 -12.21 -19.75
CA VAL A 127 -10.08 -11.53 -18.48
C VAL A 127 -10.46 -10.07 -18.62
N GLU A 128 -11.31 -9.57 -17.72
CA GLU A 128 -11.64 -8.16 -17.65
C GLU A 128 -10.38 -7.34 -17.41
N ALA A 129 -10.12 -6.34 -18.24
CA ALA A 129 -8.91 -5.53 -18.15
C ALA A 129 -9.22 -4.04 -18.32
N LYS A 130 -8.53 -3.21 -17.52
CA LYS A 130 -8.42 -1.77 -17.82
C LYS A 130 -7.21 -1.58 -18.71
N ILE A 131 -7.41 -1.01 -19.89
CA ILE A 131 -6.35 -0.76 -20.87
C ILE A 131 -6.26 0.74 -21.12
N GLU A 132 -5.11 1.32 -20.79
CA GLU A 132 -4.86 2.76 -20.87
C GLU A 132 -3.76 3.03 -21.90
N ASP A 133 -4.03 3.88 -22.88
CA ASP A 133 -3.01 4.35 -23.83
C ASP A 133 -2.08 5.36 -23.14
N LEU A 134 -0.81 5.01 -23.02
CA LEU A 134 0.22 5.84 -22.41
C LEU A 134 0.94 6.76 -23.42
N GLY A 135 0.57 6.68 -24.70
CA GLY A 135 1.21 7.45 -25.76
C GLY A 135 2.58 6.90 -26.18
N ALA A 136 3.36 7.76 -26.81
CA ALA A 136 4.71 7.46 -27.27
C ALA A 136 5.73 7.75 -26.16
N ASN A 137 6.59 6.79 -25.85
CA ASN A 137 7.59 6.89 -24.79
C ASN A 137 8.97 6.45 -25.28
N PHE A 138 10.02 7.04 -24.69
CA PHE A 138 11.39 6.63 -24.93
C PHE A 138 11.70 5.37 -24.11
N GLU A 139 12.23 4.35 -24.78
CA GLU A 139 12.67 3.10 -24.18
C GLU A 139 14.06 2.70 -24.65
N TYR A 140 14.73 1.87 -23.89
CA TYR A 140 16.00 1.28 -24.32
C TYR A 140 16.26 -0.06 -23.63
N ASP A 141 16.98 -0.94 -24.35
CA ASP A 141 17.54 -2.17 -23.81
C ASP A 141 19.03 -1.99 -23.56
N LEU A 142 19.54 -2.68 -22.54
CA LEU A 142 20.96 -2.77 -22.21
C LEU A 142 21.42 -4.22 -22.41
N PRO A 143 21.67 -4.64 -23.66
CA PRO A 143 22.20 -5.98 -23.93
C PRO A 143 23.59 -6.15 -23.33
N LYS A 144 23.93 -7.39 -22.91
CA LYS A 144 25.22 -7.68 -22.28
C LYS A 144 26.43 -7.49 -23.20
N ASP A 145 26.22 -7.64 -24.51
CA ASP A 145 27.27 -7.73 -25.53
C ASP A 145 27.27 -6.56 -26.53
N LYS A 146 26.36 -5.61 -26.35
CA LYS A 146 26.18 -4.49 -27.28
C LYS A 146 25.93 -3.19 -26.55
N PHE A 147 26.11 -2.09 -27.29
CA PHE A 147 25.73 -0.77 -26.82
C PHE A 147 24.21 -0.67 -26.68
N ARG A 148 23.75 0.25 -25.82
CA ARG A 148 22.34 0.56 -25.60
C ARG A 148 21.55 0.63 -26.92
N GLN A 149 20.45 -0.11 -26.99
CA GLN A 149 19.50 -0.08 -28.11
C GLN A 149 18.33 0.79 -27.70
N ALA A 150 18.23 1.99 -28.27
CA ALA A 150 17.17 2.94 -27.96
C ALA A 150 16.07 2.93 -29.02
N ARG A 151 14.84 3.11 -28.58
CA ARG A 151 13.64 3.13 -29.41
C ARG A 151 12.59 4.09 -28.86
N ILE A 152 11.64 4.50 -29.68
CA ILE A 152 10.37 5.06 -29.25
C ILE A 152 9.34 3.95 -29.31
N ALA A 153 8.62 3.74 -28.21
CA ALA A 153 7.54 2.76 -28.09
C ALA A 153 6.19 3.45 -27.94
N ARG A 154 5.15 2.93 -28.63
CA ARG A 154 3.76 3.22 -28.28
C ARG A 154 3.35 2.23 -27.22
N GLN A 155 2.94 2.72 -26.07
CA GLN A 155 2.72 1.90 -24.89
C GLN A 155 1.27 1.87 -24.43
N VAL A 156 0.83 0.74 -23.96
CA VAL A 156 -0.42 0.61 -23.20
C VAL A 156 -0.14 0.05 -21.82
N ARG A 157 -0.88 0.57 -20.82
CA ARG A 157 -0.94 -0.06 -19.49
C ARG A 157 -2.11 -1.01 -19.46
N VAL A 158 -1.85 -2.24 -19.08
CA VAL A 158 -2.86 -3.28 -18.88
C VAL A 158 -2.95 -3.57 -17.40
N THR A 159 -4.13 -3.38 -16.80
CA THR A 159 -4.43 -3.71 -15.40
C THR A 159 -5.51 -4.78 -15.38
N ILE A 160 -5.25 -5.90 -14.71
CA ILE A 160 -6.18 -7.03 -14.58
C ILE A 160 -6.35 -7.45 -13.13
N PRO A 161 -7.54 -7.93 -12.72
CA PRO A 161 -7.70 -8.69 -11.49
C PRO A 161 -7.12 -10.10 -11.67
N VAL A 162 -6.49 -10.62 -10.63
CA VAL A 162 -5.92 -11.97 -10.63
C VAL A 162 -6.29 -12.73 -9.36
N HIS A 163 -6.51 -14.02 -9.51
CA HIS A 163 -6.57 -14.97 -8.40
C HIS A 163 -5.60 -16.11 -8.70
N LEU A 164 -4.51 -16.18 -7.96
CA LEU A 164 -3.42 -17.14 -8.16
C LEU A 164 -3.25 -18.03 -6.94
N ALA A 165 -3.22 -19.33 -7.17
CA ALA A 165 -2.87 -20.32 -6.17
C ALA A 165 -1.44 -20.12 -5.63
N PRO A 166 -1.08 -20.71 -4.48
CA PRO A 166 0.28 -20.67 -3.95
C PRO A 166 1.31 -21.19 -4.95
N LEU A 167 2.48 -20.54 -5.01
CA LEU A 167 3.62 -20.97 -5.84
C LEU A 167 3.23 -21.27 -7.31
N SER A 168 2.35 -20.45 -7.86
CA SER A 168 1.79 -20.62 -9.21
C SER A 168 2.03 -19.40 -10.10
N TRP A 169 1.76 -19.57 -11.38
CA TRP A 169 1.77 -18.48 -12.36
C TRP A 169 0.71 -18.68 -13.43
N THR A 170 0.31 -17.58 -14.04
CA THR A 170 -0.56 -17.58 -15.21
C THR A 170 -0.02 -16.61 -16.24
N THR A 171 0.00 -17.02 -17.50
CA THR A 171 0.39 -16.18 -18.62
C THR A 171 -0.86 -15.68 -19.33
N PHE A 172 -0.88 -14.40 -19.62
CA PHE A 172 -1.92 -13.70 -20.33
C PHE A 172 -1.41 -13.16 -21.66
N GLN A 173 -2.33 -12.92 -22.58
CA GLN A 173 -2.05 -12.33 -23.88
C GLN A 173 -2.95 -11.12 -24.13
N LEU A 174 -2.38 -10.09 -24.73
CA LEU A 174 -3.12 -8.94 -25.22
C LEU A 174 -3.44 -9.17 -26.70
N LEU A 175 -4.70 -9.16 -27.06
CA LEU A 175 -5.22 -9.39 -28.40
C LEU A 175 -5.97 -8.15 -28.90
N GLU A 176 -5.99 -7.92 -30.21
CA GLU A 176 -6.90 -6.95 -30.80
C GLU A 176 -8.34 -7.45 -30.71
N GLY A 177 -9.27 -6.54 -30.43
CA GLY A 177 -10.70 -6.79 -30.34
C GLY A 177 -11.35 -6.13 -29.13
N GLU A 178 -12.66 -6.14 -29.13
CA GLU A 178 -13.46 -5.57 -28.04
C GLU A 178 -13.48 -6.50 -26.83
N GLN A 179 -13.51 -5.92 -25.63
CA GLN A 179 -13.74 -6.65 -24.39
C GLN A 179 -15.24 -6.87 -24.18
N GLU A 180 -15.58 -7.99 -23.54
CA GLU A 180 -16.92 -8.17 -23.00
C GLU A 180 -17.19 -7.12 -21.92
N HIS A 181 -18.28 -6.38 -22.09
CA HIS A 181 -18.72 -5.48 -21.02
C HIS A 181 -19.38 -6.31 -19.91
N ARG A 182 -19.01 -6.04 -18.67
CA ARG A 182 -19.63 -6.61 -17.47
C ARG A 182 -19.98 -5.49 -16.51
N ASP A 183 -21.13 -5.60 -15.85
CA ASP A 183 -21.53 -4.64 -14.85
C ASP A 183 -20.56 -4.68 -13.65
N GLY A 184 -20.21 -3.51 -13.16
CA GLY A 184 -19.36 -3.38 -11.98
C GLY A 184 -20.13 -3.67 -10.69
N ILE A 185 -19.39 -3.99 -9.64
CA ILE A 185 -19.96 -4.33 -8.32
C ILE A 185 -20.35 -3.11 -7.47
N TYR A 186 -19.95 -1.90 -7.88
CA TYR A 186 -20.38 -0.66 -7.24
C TYR A 186 -21.64 -0.12 -7.94
N GLN A 187 -22.67 0.15 -7.16
CA GLN A 187 -23.91 0.77 -7.62
C GLN A 187 -24.46 1.73 -6.55
N ASN A 188 -24.73 2.98 -6.91
CA ASN A 188 -25.42 3.97 -6.06
C ASN A 188 -24.86 4.10 -4.64
N GLY A 189 -23.55 4.22 -4.47
CA GLY A 189 -22.90 4.36 -3.16
C GLY A 189 -22.61 3.04 -2.45
N VAL A 190 -22.93 1.90 -3.06
CA VAL A 190 -22.78 0.57 -2.45
C VAL A 190 -21.90 -0.34 -3.29
N ILE A 191 -20.93 -0.98 -2.67
CA ILE A 191 -20.19 -2.12 -3.22
C ILE A 191 -20.77 -3.37 -2.59
N ASP A 192 -21.25 -4.30 -3.41
CA ASP A 192 -21.82 -5.56 -2.92
C ASP A 192 -21.03 -6.77 -3.44
N THR A 193 -20.58 -7.62 -2.51
CA THR A 193 -19.82 -8.85 -2.78
C THR A 193 -20.44 -10.04 -2.04
N PRO A 194 -20.03 -11.27 -2.29
CA PRO A 194 -20.47 -12.42 -1.51
C PRO A 194 -20.13 -12.36 -0.03
N PHE A 195 -19.14 -11.58 0.37
CA PHE A 195 -18.60 -11.51 1.73
C PHE A 195 -19.06 -10.29 2.51
N VAL A 196 -19.02 -9.13 1.86
CA VAL A 196 -19.30 -7.84 2.51
C VAL A 196 -20.11 -6.94 1.61
N THR A 197 -20.92 -6.09 2.24
CA THR A 197 -21.47 -4.90 1.61
C THR A 197 -20.79 -3.67 2.20
N VAL A 198 -20.22 -2.81 1.35
CA VAL A 198 -19.58 -1.55 1.77
C VAL A 198 -20.41 -0.39 1.24
N SER A 199 -20.98 0.40 2.14
CA SER A 199 -21.71 1.61 1.81
C SER A 199 -20.86 2.83 2.10
N VAL A 200 -20.85 3.79 1.17
CA VAL A 200 -20.16 5.07 1.29
C VAL A 200 -21.19 6.17 1.12
N ASP A 201 -21.46 6.85 2.20
CA ASP A 201 -22.38 7.98 2.26
C ASP A 201 -21.71 9.12 3.07
N ASP A 202 -22.28 9.58 4.18
CA ASP A 202 -21.62 10.52 5.09
C ASP A 202 -20.45 9.88 5.85
N ASN A 203 -20.43 8.56 5.94
CA ASN A 203 -19.37 7.75 6.51
C ASN A 203 -19.23 6.41 5.74
N ILE A 204 -18.33 5.54 6.21
CA ILE A 204 -18.12 4.21 5.63
C ILE A 204 -18.72 3.18 6.56
N THR A 205 -19.72 2.45 6.04
CA THR A 205 -20.34 1.33 6.76
C THR A 205 -19.96 0.02 6.05
N VAL A 206 -19.49 -0.95 6.82
CA VAL A 206 -19.21 -2.31 6.35
C VAL A 206 -20.19 -3.26 7.00
N TYR A 207 -20.93 -4.00 6.19
CA TYR A 207 -21.76 -5.10 6.65
C TYR A 207 -21.09 -6.42 6.28
N ASP A 208 -20.69 -7.21 7.28
CA ASP A 208 -20.15 -8.56 7.11
C ASP A 208 -21.29 -9.56 6.95
N LYS A 209 -21.40 -10.18 5.79
CA LYS A 209 -22.45 -11.15 5.45
C LYS A 209 -22.26 -12.50 6.13
N THR A 210 -21.08 -12.81 6.65
CA THR A 210 -20.77 -14.06 7.34
C THR A 210 -21.22 -14.00 8.79
N THR A 211 -20.91 -12.90 9.47
CA THR A 211 -21.23 -12.69 10.89
C THR A 211 -22.53 -11.92 11.10
N HIS A 212 -23.10 -11.33 10.03
CA HIS A 212 -24.27 -10.43 10.07
C HIS A 212 -24.06 -9.18 10.92
N GLU A 213 -22.81 -8.75 11.09
CA GLU A 213 -22.45 -7.53 11.82
C GLU A 213 -22.34 -6.32 10.89
N ALA A 214 -22.83 -5.18 11.37
CA ALA A 214 -22.66 -3.88 10.69
C ALA A 214 -21.67 -3.02 11.47
N TYR A 215 -20.62 -2.59 10.81
CA TYR A 215 -19.59 -1.70 11.35
C TYR A 215 -19.78 -0.30 10.77
N GLU A 216 -20.58 0.53 11.42
CA GLU A 216 -20.73 1.93 11.08
C GLU A 216 -19.47 2.70 11.44
N ASP A 217 -19.12 3.72 10.65
CA ASP A 217 -17.88 4.46 10.88
C ASP A 217 -16.65 3.53 10.93
N PHE A 218 -16.60 2.58 10.01
CA PHE A 218 -15.63 1.47 10.04
C PHE A 218 -14.18 1.94 10.09
N ILE A 219 -13.87 3.06 9.41
CA ILE A 219 -12.54 3.65 9.35
C ILE A 219 -12.64 5.12 9.77
N ARG A 220 -11.84 5.53 10.76
CA ARG A 220 -11.73 6.93 11.19
C ARG A 220 -10.29 7.32 11.36
N PHE A 221 -9.96 8.55 11.02
CA PHE A 221 -8.66 9.14 11.35
C PHE A 221 -8.82 10.03 12.58
N GLU A 222 -7.97 9.79 13.56
CA GLU A 222 -7.91 10.53 14.81
C GLU A 222 -6.57 11.24 14.94
N ASP A 223 -6.60 12.46 15.40
CA ASP A 223 -5.44 13.23 15.80
C ASP A 223 -5.45 13.49 17.30
N ARG A 224 -4.29 13.36 17.93
CA ARG A 224 -4.02 13.77 19.31
C ARG A 224 -2.70 14.51 19.40
N GLY A 225 -2.63 15.51 20.30
CA GLY A 225 -1.38 16.19 20.62
C GLY A 225 -0.40 15.25 21.32
N ASP A 226 0.89 15.52 21.14
CA ASP A 226 1.97 14.77 21.77
C ASP A 226 3.01 15.75 22.35
N ILE A 227 3.15 15.75 23.67
CA ILE A 227 4.14 16.52 24.40
C ILE A 227 5.15 15.61 25.11
N GLY A 228 5.22 14.33 24.69
CA GLY A 228 6.16 13.36 25.19
C GLY A 228 7.59 13.61 24.74
N ASN A 229 8.32 12.54 24.53
CA ASN A 229 9.68 12.59 24.02
C ASN A 229 9.82 11.59 22.85
N GLU A 230 11.02 11.41 22.35
CA GLU A 230 11.32 10.51 21.23
C GLU A 230 11.05 9.02 21.50
N TYR A 231 10.75 8.65 22.75
CA TYR A 231 10.47 7.27 23.15
C TYR A 231 9.04 7.04 23.62
N ILE A 232 8.41 8.08 24.23
CA ILE A 232 7.14 7.93 24.92
C ILE A 232 6.18 9.02 24.47
N TYR A 233 5.04 8.61 23.93
CA TYR A 233 3.89 9.47 23.67
C TYR A 233 3.30 9.97 24.99
N PHE A 234 2.97 11.26 25.06
CA PHE A 234 2.27 11.84 26.20
C PHE A 234 1.29 12.92 25.76
N GLN A 235 0.01 12.68 26.01
CA GLN A 235 -1.05 13.60 25.60
C GLN A 235 -1.08 14.85 26.48
N PRO A 236 -1.22 16.07 25.90
CA PRO A 236 -1.48 17.27 26.65
C PRO A 236 -2.75 17.15 27.51
N LYS A 237 -2.71 17.61 28.75
CA LYS A 237 -3.84 17.53 29.68
C LYS A 237 -5.06 18.29 29.18
N GLY A 238 -6.25 17.71 29.35
CA GLY A 238 -7.51 18.35 28.99
C GLY A 238 -7.76 18.53 27.50
N THR A 239 -7.01 17.85 26.64
CA THR A 239 -7.23 17.85 25.20
C THR A 239 -8.07 16.65 24.75
N GLU A 240 -9.00 16.90 23.87
CA GLU A 240 -9.84 15.88 23.26
C GLU A 240 -9.28 15.46 21.89
N PRO A 241 -9.57 14.24 21.42
CA PRO A 241 -9.18 13.82 20.08
C PRO A 241 -9.93 14.64 19.01
N ILE A 242 -9.24 14.91 17.92
CA ILE A 242 -9.81 15.55 16.73
C ILE A 242 -9.99 14.47 15.65
N PHE A 243 -11.14 14.43 15.00
CA PHE A 243 -11.43 13.45 13.96
C PHE A 243 -11.49 14.10 12.59
N ALA A 244 -10.98 13.38 11.59
CA ALA A 244 -11.11 13.81 10.22
C ALA A 244 -12.58 13.69 9.74
N GLU A 245 -12.99 14.64 8.90
CA GLU A 245 -14.29 14.65 8.24
C GLU A 245 -14.19 14.06 6.83
N LEU A 246 -15.09 13.17 6.45
CA LEU A 246 -15.23 12.73 5.07
C LEU A 246 -15.87 13.86 4.24
N LYS A 247 -15.12 14.40 3.27
CA LYS A 247 -15.58 15.49 2.39
C LYS A 247 -16.22 14.99 1.12
N GLY A 248 -16.01 13.72 0.79
CA GLY A 248 -16.60 13.08 -0.37
C GLY A 248 -15.76 11.91 -0.87
N TYR A 249 -16.21 11.32 -1.94
CA TYR A 249 -15.49 10.19 -2.57
C TYR A 249 -15.60 10.21 -4.09
N GLU A 250 -14.74 9.43 -4.74
CA GLU A 250 -14.68 9.27 -6.18
C GLU A 250 -14.51 7.79 -6.53
N VAL A 251 -15.28 7.28 -7.49
CA VAL A 251 -15.12 5.92 -7.98
C VAL A 251 -14.00 5.90 -9.02
N LEU A 252 -12.86 5.30 -8.67
CA LEU A 252 -11.70 5.20 -9.55
C LEU A 252 -11.82 4.04 -10.54
N GLU A 253 -12.32 2.91 -10.07
CA GLU A 253 -12.48 1.69 -10.87
C GLU A 253 -13.71 0.92 -10.39
N ASN A 254 -14.52 0.45 -11.35
CA ASN A 254 -15.72 -0.34 -11.08
C ASN A 254 -15.79 -1.47 -12.10
N THR A 255 -15.46 -2.66 -11.69
CA THR A 255 -15.39 -3.86 -12.52
C THR A 255 -16.28 -4.97 -11.94
N ALA A 256 -16.49 -6.05 -12.67
CA ALA A 256 -17.22 -7.20 -12.16
C ALA A 256 -16.45 -7.98 -11.07
N ARG A 257 -15.16 -7.68 -10.85
CA ARG A 257 -14.29 -8.41 -9.93
C ARG A 257 -13.86 -7.60 -8.72
N TYR A 258 -13.81 -6.28 -8.83
CA TYR A 258 -13.47 -5.37 -7.75
C TYR A 258 -13.99 -3.96 -8.01
N ALA A 259 -14.14 -3.21 -6.95
CA ALA A 259 -14.32 -1.76 -7.02
C ALA A 259 -13.25 -1.04 -6.20
N LYS A 260 -12.82 0.11 -6.69
CA LYS A 260 -11.86 1.00 -6.03
C LYS A 260 -12.46 2.40 -5.91
N ILE A 261 -12.49 2.91 -4.69
CA ILE A 261 -13.02 4.23 -4.35
C ILE A 261 -11.92 5.04 -3.70
N LEU A 262 -11.80 6.31 -4.07
CA LEU A 262 -10.97 7.30 -3.40
C LEU A 262 -11.82 8.07 -2.40
N LEU A 263 -11.54 7.89 -1.11
CA LEU A 263 -12.15 8.65 -0.02
C LEU A 263 -11.29 9.88 0.25
N LYS A 264 -11.93 11.04 0.38
CA LYS A 264 -11.28 12.33 0.62
C LYS A 264 -11.69 12.84 2.00
N HIS A 265 -10.76 12.76 2.95
CA HIS A 265 -10.96 13.29 4.30
C HIS A 265 -10.17 14.57 4.50
N GLU A 266 -10.62 15.38 5.42
CA GLU A 266 -9.93 16.58 5.89
C GLU A 266 -9.77 16.53 7.41
N LEU A 267 -8.55 16.71 7.88
CA LEU A 267 -8.20 16.74 9.30
C LEU A 267 -7.66 18.13 9.65
N THR A 268 -8.44 18.92 10.37
CA THR A 268 -8.04 20.26 10.82
C THR A 268 -7.51 20.19 12.24
N VAL A 269 -6.21 20.47 12.41
CA VAL A 269 -5.49 20.27 13.67
C VAL A 269 -4.64 21.48 14.04
N PRO A 270 -4.27 21.67 15.31
CA PRO A 270 -3.25 22.62 15.72
C PRO A 270 -1.92 22.40 14.99
N VAL A 271 -1.26 23.48 14.59
CA VAL A 271 0.04 23.40 13.85
C VAL A 271 1.15 22.76 14.67
N SER A 272 1.06 22.81 16.00
CA SER A 272 2.05 22.27 16.94
C SER A 272 1.50 22.21 18.38
N ALA A 273 2.32 21.85 19.34
CA ALA A 273 2.12 22.26 20.72
C ALA A 273 2.24 23.80 20.85
N ASP A 274 1.86 24.35 22.01
CA ASP A 274 2.06 25.76 22.34
C ASP A 274 3.55 26.05 22.67
N GLU A 275 3.90 27.35 22.81
CA GLU A 275 5.27 27.79 23.07
C GLU A 275 5.86 27.23 24.37
N LYS A 276 5.01 26.84 25.32
CA LYS A 276 5.41 26.28 26.60
C LYS A 276 6.19 24.97 26.47
N LEU A 277 5.89 24.16 25.44
CA LEU A 277 6.61 22.91 25.20
C LEU A 277 8.11 23.15 24.99
N GLU A 278 8.47 24.16 24.20
CA GLU A 278 9.88 24.49 23.94
C GLU A 278 10.59 24.97 25.20
N GLU A 279 9.91 25.76 26.06
CA GLU A 279 10.45 26.20 27.35
C GLU A 279 10.66 25.01 28.29
N GLU A 280 9.70 24.10 28.38
CA GLU A 280 9.75 22.89 29.20
C GLU A 280 10.86 21.93 28.75
N GLN A 281 11.04 21.77 27.44
CA GLN A 281 12.14 20.97 26.88
C GLN A 281 13.51 21.58 27.20
N LYS A 282 13.68 22.90 27.02
CA LYS A 282 14.91 23.62 27.40
C LYS A 282 15.21 23.54 28.90
N GLY A 283 14.15 23.56 29.71
CA GLY A 283 14.23 23.41 31.17
C GLY A 283 14.43 21.96 31.61
N ILE A 284 14.51 21.00 30.69
CA ILE A 284 14.66 19.55 31.00
C ILE A 284 13.51 19.07 31.90
N ILE A 285 12.30 19.62 31.73
CA ILE A 285 11.12 19.16 32.47
C ILE A 285 10.74 17.76 31.99
N GLU A 286 10.65 16.83 32.92
CA GLU A 286 10.18 15.47 32.66
C GLU A 286 8.81 15.48 32.00
N PHE A 287 8.64 14.68 30.94
CA PHE A 287 7.43 14.73 30.09
C PHE A 287 6.11 14.55 30.88
N MET A 288 6.07 13.71 31.92
CA MET A 288 4.90 13.53 32.77
C MET A 288 4.52 14.79 33.59
N LYS A 289 5.46 15.72 33.77
CA LYS A 289 5.26 16.99 34.50
C LYS A 289 4.98 18.17 33.58
N ARG A 290 5.06 17.96 32.27
CA ARG A 290 4.76 19.00 31.29
C ARG A 290 3.31 19.45 31.38
N GLU A 291 3.11 20.73 31.14
CA GLU A 291 1.81 21.38 31.14
C GLU A 291 1.53 22.09 29.82
N ALA A 292 2.42 21.94 28.84
CA ALA A 292 2.22 22.46 27.50
C ALA A 292 0.90 21.96 26.93
N GLY A 293 0.21 22.82 26.22
CA GLY A 293 -1.03 22.53 25.50
C GLY A 293 -0.79 22.44 24.00
N ARG A 294 -1.88 22.60 23.24
CA ARG A 294 -1.81 22.70 21.79
C ARG A 294 -1.95 24.15 21.35
N SER A 295 -1.28 24.51 20.24
CA SER A 295 -1.41 25.83 19.61
C SER A 295 -2.86 26.15 19.23
N GLU A 296 -3.22 27.44 19.29
CA GLU A 296 -4.51 27.93 18.77
C GLU A 296 -4.52 28.05 17.23
N GLU A 297 -3.34 28.14 16.61
CA GLU A 297 -3.21 28.18 15.17
C GLU A 297 -3.48 26.79 14.56
N LEU A 298 -4.33 26.74 13.53
CA LEU A 298 -4.77 25.51 12.89
C LEU A 298 -4.19 25.37 11.48
N THR A 299 -3.97 24.12 11.09
CA THR A 299 -3.68 23.72 9.71
C THR A 299 -4.61 22.60 9.27
N SER A 300 -4.81 22.49 7.96
CA SER A 300 -5.60 21.40 7.36
C SER A 300 -4.67 20.38 6.72
N ILE A 301 -4.92 19.11 7.02
CA ILE A 301 -4.22 17.96 6.45
C ILE A 301 -5.24 17.15 5.63
N PRO A 302 -5.19 17.23 4.29
CA PRO A 302 -6.00 16.35 3.45
C PRO A 302 -5.46 14.92 3.50
N LEU A 303 -6.37 13.94 3.68
CA LEU A 303 -6.03 12.52 3.64
C LEU A 303 -6.82 11.87 2.49
N GLU A 304 -6.12 11.20 1.61
CA GLU A 304 -6.69 10.45 0.50
C GLU A 304 -6.53 8.96 0.75
N THR A 305 -7.63 8.22 0.80
CA THR A 305 -7.63 6.77 1.01
C THR A 305 -8.23 6.05 -0.17
N GLU A 306 -7.40 5.30 -0.91
CA GLU A 306 -7.88 4.33 -1.89
C GLU A 306 -8.42 3.10 -1.14
N LEU A 307 -9.72 2.88 -1.20
CA LEU A 307 -10.39 1.71 -0.65
C LEU A 307 -10.69 0.75 -1.81
N THR A 308 -10.24 -0.51 -1.70
CA THR A 308 -10.47 -1.54 -2.72
C THR A 308 -11.15 -2.76 -2.11
N VAL A 309 -12.23 -3.21 -2.72
CA VAL A 309 -13.02 -4.39 -2.32
C VAL A 309 -13.09 -5.37 -3.47
N PHE A 310 -12.88 -6.66 -3.20
CA PHE A 310 -12.83 -7.73 -4.19
C PHE A 310 -14.02 -8.70 -4.03
N VAL A 311 -14.50 -9.24 -5.14
CA VAL A 311 -15.54 -10.28 -5.17
C VAL A 311 -15.06 -11.60 -4.58
N ASP A 312 -13.80 -11.95 -4.78
CA ASP A 312 -13.23 -13.27 -4.42
C ASP A 312 -12.52 -13.29 -3.06
N ASN A 313 -12.60 -12.20 -2.30
CA ASN A 313 -11.84 -12.06 -1.06
C ASN A 313 -12.59 -11.15 -0.08
N PRO A 314 -12.75 -11.52 1.19
CA PRO A 314 -13.38 -10.67 2.20
C PRO A 314 -12.54 -9.45 2.62
N GLN A 315 -11.31 -9.32 2.13
CA GLN A 315 -10.42 -8.22 2.50
C GLN A 315 -10.89 -6.89 1.94
N ILE A 316 -10.87 -5.88 2.79
CA ILE A 316 -10.99 -4.48 2.40
C ILE A 316 -9.59 -3.87 2.47
N ARG A 317 -9.07 -3.39 1.34
CA ARG A 317 -7.75 -2.80 1.28
C ARG A 317 -7.83 -1.29 1.30
N CYS A 318 -7.03 -0.69 2.17
CA CYS A 318 -6.93 0.75 2.32
C CYS A 318 -5.49 1.19 2.06
N LYS A 319 -5.33 2.23 1.23
CA LYS A 319 -4.05 2.87 1.00
C LYS A 319 -4.21 4.37 1.17
N THR A 320 -3.75 4.87 2.31
CA THR A 320 -3.86 6.29 2.65
C THR A 320 -2.59 7.04 2.29
N ARG A 321 -2.76 8.24 1.74
CA ARG A 321 -1.69 9.21 1.47
C ARG A 321 -2.06 10.54 2.07
N PHE A 322 -1.10 11.17 2.70
CA PHE A 322 -1.18 12.56 3.17
C PHE A 322 0.22 13.15 3.33
N THR A 323 0.29 14.48 3.36
CA THR A 323 1.50 15.20 3.75
C THR A 323 1.26 15.80 5.12
N ASN A 324 2.03 15.37 6.12
CA ASN A 324 1.95 15.92 7.45
C ASN A 324 2.55 17.33 7.50
N THR A 325 1.73 18.32 7.85
CA THR A 325 2.12 19.74 7.97
C THR A 325 2.08 20.26 9.40
N ALA A 326 1.74 19.42 10.37
CA ALA A 326 1.72 19.76 11.79
C ALA A 326 2.87 19.09 12.55
N LYS A 327 3.11 19.54 13.79
CA LYS A 327 4.11 19.02 14.71
C LYS A 327 3.45 18.61 16.03
N ASP A 328 4.20 17.91 16.87
CA ASP A 328 3.81 17.58 18.24
C ASP A 328 2.43 16.91 18.32
N HIS A 329 2.22 15.92 17.45
CA HIS A 329 0.96 15.18 17.38
C HIS A 329 1.17 13.78 16.81
N ARG A 330 0.21 12.91 16.99
CA ARG A 330 0.11 11.63 16.30
C ARG A 330 -1.23 11.46 15.60
N ILE A 331 -1.21 10.88 14.41
CA ILE A 331 -2.40 10.49 13.66
C ILE A 331 -2.57 8.98 13.80
N ARG A 332 -3.79 8.53 14.12
CA ARG A 332 -4.15 7.11 14.20
C ARG A 332 -5.24 6.80 13.19
N LEU A 333 -5.18 5.61 12.61
CA LEU A 333 -6.30 4.98 11.92
C LEU A 333 -7.04 4.10 12.92
N LEU A 334 -8.29 4.43 13.19
CA LEU A 334 -9.18 3.64 14.05
C LEU A 334 -10.00 2.69 13.18
N VAL A 335 -10.07 1.43 13.57
CA VAL A 335 -10.89 0.41 12.93
C VAL A 335 -11.83 -0.18 13.97
N LYS A 336 -13.13 -0.11 13.70
CA LYS A 336 -14.16 -0.63 14.59
C LYS A 336 -14.17 -2.16 14.59
N THR A 337 -14.23 -2.78 15.75
CA THR A 337 -14.22 -4.24 15.86
C THR A 337 -15.48 -4.83 16.50
N HIS A 338 -16.23 -4.04 17.29
CA HIS A 338 -17.37 -4.50 18.11
C HIS A 338 -17.07 -5.76 18.93
N ASN A 339 -15.83 -5.92 19.36
CA ASN A 339 -15.38 -7.09 20.09
C ASN A 339 -14.90 -6.67 21.47
N THR A 340 -15.30 -7.42 22.50
CA THR A 340 -15.01 -7.14 23.92
C THR A 340 -14.04 -8.12 24.55
N ARG A 341 -13.39 -8.99 23.76
CA ARG A 341 -12.35 -9.89 24.24
C ARG A 341 -11.28 -9.08 25.01
N PRO A 342 -10.85 -9.51 26.20
CA PRO A 342 -9.92 -8.74 27.02
C PRO A 342 -8.46 -8.76 26.52
N SER A 343 -8.18 -9.55 25.49
CA SER A 343 -6.86 -9.72 24.88
C SER A 343 -6.95 -9.69 23.37
N ASN A 344 -5.86 -9.35 22.74
CA ASN A 344 -5.68 -9.38 21.30
C ASN A 344 -4.50 -10.27 20.91
N ASP A 345 -4.45 -10.69 19.66
CA ASP A 345 -3.32 -11.41 19.09
C ASP A 345 -2.63 -10.55 18.04
N SER A 346 -1.31 -10.41 18.13
CA SER A 346 -0.52 -9.65 17.18
C SER A 346 0.69 -10.44 16.71
N GLU A 347 1.05 -10.24 15.43
CA GLU A 347 2.25 -10.85 14.90
C GLU A 347 3.48 -10.14 15.45
N SER A 348 4.41 -10.92 15.93
CA SER A 348 5.74 -10.54 16.36
C SER A 348 6.79 -11.29 15.54
N ILE A 349 8.05 -11.28 15.94
CA ILE A 349 9.12 -11.95 15.19
C ILE A 349 8.97 -13.46 15.29
N TYR A 350 8.53 -14.12 14.24
CA TYR A 350 8.31 -15.56 14.11
C TYR A 350 7.28 -16.17 15.07
N GLU A 351 6.40 -15.36 15.64
CA GLU A 351 5.34 -15.85 16.53
C GLU A 351 4.10 -14.95 16.48
N VAL A 352 3.00 -15.45 16.99
CA VAL A 352 1.80 -14.67 17.32
C VAL A 352 1.71 -14.57 18.83
N VAL A 353 1.66 -13.36 19.35
CA VAL A 353 1.66 -13.06 20.78
C VAL A 353 0.27 -12.60 21.21
N THR A 354 -0.26 -13.23 22.25
CA THR A 354 -1.49 -12.76 22.90
C THR A 354 -1.14 -11.75 24.00
N ARG A 355 -1.76 -10.56 23.93
CA ARG A 355 -1.54 -9.47 24.87
C ARG A 355 -2.83 -8.96 25.48
N PRO A 356 -2.83 -8.49 26.75
CA PRO A 356 -3.98 -7.81 27.33
C PRO A 356 -4.25 -6.48 26.61
N ASN A 357 -5.55 -6.15 26.46
CA ASN A 357 -5.95 -4.88 25.81
C ASN A 357 -5.78 -3.67 26.72
N LYS A 358 -5.70 -3.88 28.02
CA LYS A 358 -5.55 -2.78 28.99
C LYS A 358 -4.19 -2.87 29.67
N PRO A 359 -3.54 -1.73 29.94
CA PRO A 359 -2.31 -1.69 30.70
C PRO A 359 -2.50 -2.28 32.09
N ALA A 360 -1.42 -2.81 32.66
CA ALA A 360 -1.44 -3.26 34.06
C ALA A 360 -1.75 -2.09 35.00
N ALA A 361 -2.45 -2.35 36.12
CA ALA A 361 -2.85 -1.32 37.08
C ALA A 361 -1.68 -0.54 37.71
N SER A 362 -0.47 -1.12 37.68
CA SER A 362 0.77 -0.49 38.14
C SER A 362 1.49 0.32 37.06
N TRP A 363 0.95 0.36 35.84
CA TRP A 363 1.56 1.12 34.74
C TRP A 363 1.26 2.60 34.89
N GLU A 364 2.28 3.44 34.86
CA GLU A 364 2.13 4.90 35.07
C GLU A 364 1.64 5.63 33.83
N ASN A 365 1.94 5.10 32.62
CA ASN A 365 1.42 5.65 31.38
C ASN A 365 -0.01 5.14 31.14
N PRO A 366 -1.02 6.01 30.98
CA PRO A 366 -2.41 5.62 30.78
C PRO A 366 -2.68 4.97 29.41
N GLU A 367 -1.80 5.17 28.44
CA GLU A 367 -1.87 4.59 27.11
C GLU A 367 -1.25 3.19 27.11
N ASN A 368 -1.73 2.31 26.24
CA ASN A 368 -1.18 0.95 26.07
C ASN A 368 -0.70 0.71 24.62
N PRO A 369 0.18 1.56 24.07
CA PRO A 369 0.75 1.31 22.76
C PRO A 369 1.55 0.02 22.78
N GLN A 370 1.33 -0.83 21.80
CA GLN A 370 1.98 -2.12 21.66
C GLN A 370 2.53 -2.24 20.24
N HIS A 371 3.58 -3.04 20.08
CA HIS A 371 4.17 -3.23 18.76
C HIS A 371 3.57 -4.43 18.03
N GLN A 372 3.57 -4.36 16.72
CA GLN A 372 3.24 -5.44 15.81
C GLN A 372 4.13 -5.35 14.56
N GLN A 373 4.25 -6.42 13.81
CA GLN A 373 5.03 -6.41 12.58
C GLN A 373 4.15 -6.37 11.34
N ALA A 374 3.12 -7.21 11.26
CA ALA A 374 2.29 -7.31 10.07
C ALA A 374 0.78 -7.28 10.35
N PHE A 375 0.33 -7.71 11.53
CA PHE A 375 -1.09 -7.68 11.86
C PHE A 375 -1.37 -7.63 13.36
N VAL A 376 -2.56 -7.12 13.67
CA VAL A 376 -3.23 -7.28 14.96
C VAL A 376 -4.64 -7.82 14.73
N SER A 377 -5.08 -8.72 15.58
CA SER A 377 -6.38 -9.39 15.48
C SER A 377 -7.13 -9.35 16.82
N LEU A 378 -8.38 -8.94 16.77
CA LEU A 378 -9.30 -8.98 17.91
C LEU A 378 -10.52 -9.80 17.49
N TYR A 379 -10.72 -10.94 18.11
CA TYR A 379 -11.74 -11.92 17.73
C TYR A 379 -12.23 -12.75 18.91
N ASP A 380 -13.40 -13.33 18.77
CA ASP A 380 -13.99 -14.34 19.63
C ASP A 380 -14.47 -15.52 18.78
N ASP A 381 -15.31 -16.39 19.34
CA ASP A 381 -15.83 -17.59 18.65
C ASP A 381 -16.87 -17.26 17.56
N GLU A 382 -17.41 -16.04 17.53
CA GLU A 382 -18.48 -15.64 16.62
C GLU A 382 -17.99 -14.67 15.52
N LYS A 383 -17.11 -13.75 15.87
CA LYS A 383 -16.66 -12.67 14.97
C LYS A 383 -15.24 -12.20 15.26
N GLY A 384 -14.66 -11.50 14.32
CA GLY A 384 -13.35 -10.90 14.50
C GLY A 384 -12.97 -9.93 13.39
N VAL A 385 -12.07 -9.03 13.74
CA VAL A 385 -11.44 -8.12 12.80
C VAL A 385 -9.93 -8.24 12.92
N THR A 386 -9.28 -8.47 11.79
CA THR A 386 -7.82 -8.48 11.68
C THR A 386 -7.38 -7.28 10.85
N VAL A 387 -6.53 -6.44 11.40
CA VAL A 387 -5.91 -5.31 10.70
C VAL A 387 -4.50 -5.70 10.34
N SER A 388 -4.24 -5.88 9.05
CA SER A 388 -2.89 -6.12 8.53
C SER A 388 -2.33 -4.83 7.94
N ASN A 389 -1.03 -4.58 8.13
CA ASN A 389 -0.39 -3.40 7.59
C ASN A 389 1.05 -3.67 7.15
N LYS A 390 1.66 -2.67 6.54
CA LYS A 390 3.07 -2.67 6.18
C LYS A 390 3.70 -1.35 6.58
N GLY A 391 4.55 -1.40 7.61
CA GLY A 391 5.33 -0.24 8.06
C GLY A 391 4.70 0.58 9.19
N LEU A 392 3.52 0.17 9.72
CA LEU A 392 2.96 0.74 10.95
C LEU A 392 3.21 -0.26 12.08
N ASN A 393 4.23 -0.04 12.87
CA ASN A 393 4.72 -1.02 13.85
C ASN A 393 4.05 -0.89 15.21
N GLU A 394 3.15 0.06 15.39
CA GLU A 394 2.52 0.35 16.67
C GLU A 394 0.99 0.31 16.54
N TYR A 395 0.34 -0.24 17.56
CA TYR A 395 -1.11 -0.29 17.65
C TYR A 395 -1.58 -0.15 19.10
N GLU A 396 -2.86 0.09 19.27
CA GLU A 396 -3.53 0.17 20.55
C GLU A 396 -4.95 -0.37 20.41
N ILE A 397 -5.43 -1.06 21.45
CA ILE A 397 -6.85 -1.45 21.58
C ILE A 397 -7.50 -0.46 22.55
N LEU A 398 -8.50 0.27 22.09
CA LEU A 398 -9.20 1.35 22.80
C LEU A 398 -10.50 0.86 23.46
#